data_c0c6116a525ca7e37c9e4895fac3077a
#
_entry.id   c0c6116a525ca7e37c9e4895fac3077a
#
_cell.length_a   1.000
_cell.length_b   1.000
_cell.length_c   1.000
_cell.angle_alpha   90.00
_cell.angle_beta   90.00
_cell.angle_gamma   90.00
#
_symmetry.space_group_name_H-M   'P 1'
#
loop_
_entity.id
_entity.type
_entity.pdbx_description
1 polymer ?
#
loop_
_entity_poly.entity_id
_entity_poly.type
_entity_poly.pdbx_seq_one_letter_code
_entity_poly.pdbx_strand_id
1 'polypeptide(L)'
;MNRTLYTLLFHLGLPLVFLRLLWRAWRAPAYSRRIGERFAFGLPLLRPGGIWVHAVSVGESIAAAPLIRELMARHPGSPITVTCMTPTGSERIQAMFGDSVQHCYLPYDLPWAAARFLDRVRPRLAVVMETELWPNHIHQCAQRGIPVALANARLSERSARGYARFARLTAPMLAELSLIAVQTAAEAERFRQLGARPECIEVTGSIKFDLTIDPALLMRASELRAQWNAAQRPLWIAASTHAGEDEIILAAHRQLLVQHPQALLILVPRHPERFGSVVELCRKAGFASVRRSQGEAVTAQTEVLVGDTMGELLFLYALADIAFVGGSLVPNGGHNLLEPAALGKPVISGPHLFNFLEIAAQLRDAGALREVVDADELAAVVDGFLQDPIRAAQSRAAGLSVLANNQGALQRLLSGLEALLQR
;
A
#
# COMPACT_ATOMS: atom_id res chain seq x y z
N MET A 1 4.07 9.53 31.43
CA MET A 1 2.62 9.47 31.23
C MET A 1 2.19 8.00 31.36
N ASN A 2 1.17 7.71 32.14
CA ASN A 2 0.53 6.39 32.19
C ASN A 2 -0.81 6.43 31.43
N ARG A 3 -1.51 5.28 31.31
CA ARG A 3 -2.78 5.18 30.57
C ARG A 3 -3.90 6.07 31.16
N THR A 4 -3.98 6.20 32.48
CA THR A 4 -4.99 7.07 33.14
C THR A 4 -4.78 8.53 32.73
N LEU A 5 -3.55 9.02 32.82
CA LEU A 5 -3.22 10.39 32.38
C LEU A 5 -3.43 10.58 30.88
N TYR A 6 -3.06 9.59 30.05
CA TYR A 6 -3.36 9.60 28.61
C TYR A 6 -4.86 9.75 28.36
N THR A 7 -5.67 8.94 29.03
CA THR A 7 -7.14 8.97 28.92
C THR A 7 -7.72 10.31 29.34
N LEU A 8 -7.24 10.87 30.46
CA LEU A 8 -7.65 12.18 30.94
C LEU A 8 -7.33 13.28 29.91
N LEU A 9 -6.10 13.30 29.41
CA LEU A 9 -5.67 14.27 28.39
C LEU A 9 -6.46 14.12 27.09
N PHE A 10 -6.80 12.88 26.71
CA PHE A 10 -7.62 12.63 25.52
C PHE A 10 -9.06 13.19 25.70
N HIS A 11 -9.67 13.00 26.89
CA HIS A 11 -10.98 13.59 27.19
C HIS A 11 -10.93 15.12 27.18
N LEU A 12 -9.92 15.73 27.79
CA LEU A 12 -9.72 17.18 27.75
C LEU A 12 -9.48 17.70 26.33
N GLY A 13 -8.87 16.90 25.48
CA GLY A 13 -8.62 17.22 24.07
C GLY A 13 -9.82 17.00 23.13
N LEU A 14 -10.91 16.38 23.60
CA LEU A 14 -12.08 16.10 22.75
C LEU A 14 -12.65 17.33 22.02
N PRO A 15 -12.77 18.52 22.64
CA PRO A 15 -13.21 19.71 21.91
C PRO A 15 -12.32 20.04 20.72
N LEU A 16 -11.00 19.89 20.87
CA LEU A 16 -10.05 20.11 19.76
C LEU A 16 -10.17 19.05 18.66
N VAL A 17 -10.38 17.79 19.04
CA VAL A 17 -10.64 16.69 18.10
C VAL A 17 -11.91 17.00 17.30
N PHE A 18 -12.96 17.46 17.96
CA PHE A 18 -14.24 17.81 17.32
C PHE A 18 -14.09 19.03 16.39
N LEU A 19 -13.41 20.07 16.82
CA LEU A 19 -13.12 21.26 15.99
C LEU A 19 -12.29 20.87 14.74
N ARG A 20 -11.28 20.02 14.92
CA ARG A 20 -10.48 19.48 13.81
C ARG A 20 -11.34 18.66 12.84
N LEU A 21 -12.27 17.87 13.36
CA LEU A 21 -13.18 17.08 12.54
C LEU A 21 -14.12 17.99 11.73
N LEU A 22 -14.67 19.04 12.35
CA LEU A 22 -15.49 20.05 11.68
C LEU A 22 -14.70 20.79 10.59
N TRP A 23 -13.47 21.21 10.89
CA TRP A 23 -12.61 21.86 9.91
C TRP A 23 -12.28 20.93 8.72
N ARG A 24 -12.02 19.65 8.97
CA ARG A 24 -11.83 18.65 7.91
C ARG A 24 -13.13 18.44 7.11
N ALA A 25 -14.27 18.38 7.77
CA ALA A 25 -15.58 18.24 7.14
C ALA A 25 -15.91 19.42 6.22
N TRP A 26 -15.49 20.63 6.59
CA TRP A 26 -15.63 21.82 5.74
C TRP A 26 -14.79 21.72 4.46
N ARG A 27 -13.55 21.19 4.55
CA ARG A 27 -12.66 21.01 3.39
C ARG A 27 -12.97 19.77 2.57
N ALA A 28 -13.44 18.73 3.20
CA ALA A 28 -13.77 17.44 2.60
C ALA A 28 -15.08 16.91 3.23
N PRO A 29 -16.24 17.14 2.61
CA PRO A 29 -17.57 16.81 3.16
C PRO A 29 -17.74 15.34 3.58
N ALA A 30 -16.96 14.42 2.99
CA ALA A 30 -16.95 13.02 3.38
C ALA A 30 -16.61 12.79 4.87
N TYR A 31 -15.89 13.71 5.52
CA TYR A 31 -15.58 13.63 6.96
C TYR A 31 -16.80 13.93 7.85
N SER A 32 -17.84 14.61 7.34
CA SER A 32 -19.09 14.84 8.09
C SER A 32 -20.00 13.61 8.11
N ARG A 33 -19.77 12.64 7.23
CA ARG A 33 -20.57 11.43 7.19
C ARG A 33 -20.15 10.47 8.29
N ARG A 34 -21.13 9.77 8.89
CA ARG A 34 -20.88 8.70 9.87
C ARG A 34 -20.07 9.15 11.11
N ILE A 35 -20.16 10.43 11.52
CA ILE A 35 -19.44 10.97 12.70
C ILE A 35 -19.73 10.17 13.96
N GLY A 36 -20.98 9.71 14.14
CA GLY A 36 -21.39 8.93 15.31
C GLY A 36 -20.55 7.67 15.50
N GLU A 37 -20.13 6.99 14.43
CA GLU A 37 -19.29 5.79 14.54
C GLU A 37 -17.95 6.07 15.21
N ARG A 38 -17.38 7.27 15.00
CA ARG A 38 -16.11 7.70 15.65
C ARG A 38 -16.21 7.85 17.17
N PHE A 39 -17.41 7.81 17.69
CA PHE A 39 -17.73 7.81 19.12
C PHE A 39 -18.52 6.55 19.54
N ALA A 40 -18.51 5.50 18.73
CA ALA A 40 -19.28 4.28 18.90
C ALA A 40 -20.81 4.50 19.04
N PHE A 41 -21.31 5.58 18.43
CA PHE A 41 -22.76 5.84 18.28
C PHE A 41 -23.17 5.57 16.83
N GLY A 42 -24.34 4.91 16.65
CA GLY A 42 -24.84 4.63 15.30
C GLY A 42 -23.96 3.66 14.50
N LEU A 43 -23.25 2.76 15.19
CA LEU A 43 -22.55 1.66 14.52
C LEU A 43 -23.55 0.83 13.71
N PRO A 44 -23.17 0.36 12.51
CA PRO A 44 -24.04 -0.48 11.69
C PRO A 44 -24.40 -1.79 12.43
N LEU A 45 -25.35 -2.54 11.88
CA LEU A 45 -25.65 -3.88 12.36
C LEU A 45 -24.45 -4.78 12.05
N LEU A 46 -23.68 -5.14 13.10
CA LEU A 46 -22.52 -6.01 13.00
C LEU A 46 -22.85 -7.38 13.61
N ARG A 47 -22.52 -8.44 12.90
CA ARG A 47 -22.60 -9.81 13.44
C ARG A 47 -21.39 -10.01 14.38
N PRO A 48 -21.59 -10.43 15.64
CA PRO A 48 -20.51 -10.62 16.59
C PRO A 48 -19.73 -11.93 16.34
N GLY A 49 -18.58 -12.06 17.00
CA GLY A 49 -17.85 -13.34 17.13
C GLY A 49 -16.85 -13.65 16.04
N GLY A 50 -16.51 -12.68 15.19
CA GLY A 50 -15.56 -12.86 14.11
C GLY A 50 -14.16 -12.34 14.39
N ILE A 51 -13.46 -11.94 13.33
CA ILE A 51 -12.13 -11.33 13.39
C ILE A 51 -12.25 -9.84 13.08
N TRP A 52 -11.65 -9.01 13.94
CA TRP A 52 -11.56 -7.58 13.70
C TRP A 52 -10.20 -7.23 13.12
N VAL A 53 -10.18 -6.55 11.97
CA VAL A 53 -8.97 -6.04 11.32
C VAL A 53 -9.03 -4.51 11.30
N HIS A 54 -8.01 -3.85 11.82
CA HIS A 54 -7.88 -2.40 11.80
C HIS A 54 -6.76 -1.95 10.86
N ALA A 55 -7.13 -1.12 9.85
CA ALA A 55 -6.23 -0.51 8.89
C ALA A 55 -6.60 0.97 8.74
N VAL A 56 -5.77 1.88 9.24
CA VAL A 56 -6.13 3.31 9.41
C VAL A 56 -6.36 4.03 8.08
N SER A 57 -5.51 3.77 7.10
CA SER A 57 -5.41 4.54 5.85
C SER A 57 -5.67 3.68 4.60
N VAL A 58 -5.74 4.34 3.44
CA VAL A 58 -5.81 3.66 2.13
C VAL A 58 -4.64 2.71 1.94
N GLY A 59 -3.41 3.15 2.26
CA GLY A 59 -2.21 2.33 2.09
C GLY A 59 -2.25 1.06 2.92
N GLU A 60 -2.62 1.17 4.20
CA GLU A 60 -2.78 0.02 5.08
C GLU A 60 -3.93 -0.90 4.66
N SER A 61 -5.06 -0.33 4.19
CA SER A 61 -6.20 -1.11 3.69
C SER A 61 -5.81 -1.96 2.48
N ILE A 62 -4.99 -1.41 1.57
CA ILE A 62 -4.45 -2.15 0.43
C ILE A 62 -3.47 -3.23 0.90
N ALA A 63 -2.56 -2.90 1.83
CA ALA A 63 -1.61 -3.86 2.39
C ALA A 63 -2.30 -4.99 3.17
N ALA A 64 -3.40 -4.71 3.86
CA ALA A 64 -4.19 -5.69 4.58
C ALA A 64 -5.06 -6.57 3.68
N ALA A 65 -5.31 -6.18 2.42
CA ALA A 65 -6.26 -6.88 1.56
C ALA A 65 -5.93 -8.37 1.33
N PRO A 66 -4.67 -8.79 1.08
CA PRO A 66 -4.32 -10.20 0.99
C PRO A 66 -4.62 -10.97 2.28
N LEU A 67 -4.27 -10.40 3.43
CA LEU A 67 -4.56 -10.98 4.74
C LEU A 67 -6.07 -11.16 4.97
N ILE A 68 -6.87 -10.13 4.67
CA ILE A 68 -8.32 -10.18 4.83
C ILE A 68 -8.92 -11.27 3.94
N ARG A 69 -8.50 -11.40 2.67
CA ARG A 69 -8.98 -12.45 1.76
C ARG A 69 -8.65 -13.85 2.27
N GLU A 70 -7.43 -14.07 2.76
CA GLU A 70 -7.02 -15.35 3.33
C GLU A 70 -7.81 -15.69 4.61
N LEU A 71 -8.04 -14.72 5.49
CA LEU A 71 -8.88 -14.93 6.68
C LEU A 71 -10.33 -15.27 6.32
N MET A 72 -10.90 -14.62 5.29
CA MET A 72 -12.24 -14.97 4.77
C MET A 72 -12.29 -16.38 4.20
N ALA A 73 -11.28 -16.78 3.44
CA ALA A 73 -11.19 -18.12 2.84
C ALA A 73 -11.01 -19.21 3.88
N ARG A 74 -10.20 -18.97 4.91
CA ARG A 74 -9.94 -19.98 5.98
C ARG A 74 -11.06 -20.07 7.02
N HIS A 75 -11.83 -19.00 7.20
CA HIS A 75 -12.92 -18.93 8.18
C HIS A 75 -14.27 -18.61 7.51
N PRO A 76 -14.75 -19.48 6.59
CA PRO A 76 -16.03 -19.26 5.91
C PRO A 76 -17.15 -19.22 6.94
N GLY A 77 -17.97 -18.16 6.90
CA GLY A 77 -19.08 -17.95 7.85
C GLY A 77 -18.70 -17.15 9.11
N SER A 78 -17.43 -16.97 9.42
CA SER A 78 -16.96 -16.05 10.47
C SER A 78 -16.98 -14.62 9.96
N PRO A 79 -17.67 -13.66 10.62
CA PRO A 79 -17.70 -12.29 10.14
C PRO A 79 -16.30 -11.65 10.26
N ILE A 80 -15.86 -10.98 9.21
CA ILE A 80 -14.68 -10.14 9.26
C ILE A 80 -15.13 -8.68 9.39
N THR A 81 -14.74 -8.02 10.47
CA THR A 81 -15.01 -6.58 10.66
C THR A 81 -13.77 -5.78 10.35
N VAL A 82 -13.81 -4.95 9.31
CA VAL A 82 -12.68 -4.10 8.91
C VAL A 82 -12.97 -2.66 9.33
N THR A 83 -12.06 -2.05 10.08
CA THR A 83 -12.19 -0.66 10.52
C THR A 83 -11.07 0.22 9.95
N CYS A 84 -11.41 1.48 9.69
CA CYS A 84 -10.43 2.51 9.28
C CYS A 84 -10.70 3.84 9.98
N MET A 85 -9.85 4.86 9.71
CA MET A 85 -10.00 6.21 10.27
C MET A 85 -10.26 7.29 9.22
N THR A 86 -10.12 6.98 7.91
CA THR A 86 -10.23 7.98 6.84
C THR A 86 -11.38 7.66 5.88
N PRO A 87 -12.08 8.68 5.32
CA PRO A 87 -13.12 8.45 4.32
C PRO A 87 -12.61 7.71 3.09
N THR A 88 -11.43 8.08 2.58
CA THR A 88 -10.80 7.42 1.43
C THR A 88 -10.43 5.97 1.73
N GLY A 89 -10.01 5.65 2.98
CA GLY A 89 -9.80 4.27 3.44
C GLY A 89 -11.13 3.50 3.44
N SER A 90 -12.20 4.12 3.92
CA SER A 90 -13.56 3.54 3.93
C SER A 90 -14.06 3.21 2.52
N GLU A 91 -13.95 4.15 1.61
CA GLU A 91 -14.29 3.96 0.19
C GLU A 91 -13.48 2.83 -0.45
N ARG A 92 -12.18 2.76 -0.12
CA ARG A 92 -11.30 1.71 -0.63
C ARG A 92 -11.67 0.33 -0.12
N ILE A 93 -11.98 0.20 1.18
CA ILE A 93 -12.43 -1.07 1.77
C ILE A 93 -13.73 -1.53 1.10
N GLN A 94 -14.69 -0.63 0.93
CA GLN A 94 -15.95 -0.92 0.26
C GLN A 94 -15.75 -1.33 -1.21
N ALA A 95 -14.87 -0.64 -1.93
CA ALA A 95 -14.54 -0.98 -3.32
C ALA A 95 -13.86 -2.35 -3.47
N MET A 96 -13.05 -2.79 -2.47
CA MET A 96 -12.33 -4.06 -2.52
C MET A 96 -13.16 -5.26 -2.06
N PHE A 97 -14.08 -5.07 -1.12
CA PHE A 97 -14.75 -6.16 -0.42
C PHE A 97 -16.29 -6.09 -0.46
N GLY A 98 -16.87 -4.91 -0.74
CA GLY A 98 -18.33 -4.72 -0.71
C GLY A 98 -18.94 -5.25 0.59
N ASP A 99 -19.97 -6.06 0.47
CA ASP A 99 -20.70 -6.67 1.59
C ASP A 99 -20.03 -7.96 2.11
N SER A 100 -18.90 -8.38 1.54
CA SER A 100 -18.16 -9.57 1.99
C SER A 100 -17.52 -9.37 3.36
N VAL A 101 -17.32 -8.12 3.79
CA VAL A 101 -16.85 -7.75 5.13
C VAL A 101 -17.80 -6.76 5.78
N GLN A 102 -17.82 -6.75 7.10
CA GLN A 102 -18.47 -5.69 7.87
C GLN A 102 -17.51 -4.50 7.98
N HIS A 103 -18.02 -3.29 7.80
CA HIS A 103 -17.15 -2.11 7.81
C HIS A 103 -17.76 -0.95 8.60
N CYS A 104 -16.93 -0.34 9.48
CA CYS A 104 -17.22 0.92 10.15
C CYS A 104 -15.94 1.70 10.45
N TYR A 105 -16.07 2.96 10.84
CA TYR A 105 -14.93 3.70 11.40
C TYR A 105 -14.58 3.15 12.79
N LEU A 106 -13.27 3.09 13.10
CA LEU A 106 -12.84 2.82 14.47
C LEU A 106 -13.20 4.03 15.35
N PRO A 107 -13.85 3.80 16.50
CA PRO A 107 -14.05 4.87 17.47
C PRO A 107 -12.73 5.44 17.98
N TYR A 108 -12.75 6.72 18.38
CA TYR A 108 -11.61 7.34 19.05
C TYR A 108 -11.25 6.58 20.33
N ASP A 109 -9.97 6.66 20.73
CA ASP A 109 -9.39 5.84 21.80
C ASP A 109 -9.84 6.29 23.21
N LEU A 110 -11.15 6.31 23.41
CA LEU A 110 -11.83 6.58 24.67
C LEU A 110 -12.28 5.26 25.30
N PRO A 111 -12.04 5.01 26.60
CA PRO A 111 -12.37 3.74 27.24
C PRO A 111 -13.81 3.30 27.02
N TRP A 112 -14.76 4.23 27.14
CA TRP A 112 -16.19 3.94 26.95
C TRP A 112 -16.55 3.68 25.48
N ALA A 113 -15.89 4.37 24.54
CA ALA A 113 -16.14 4.16 23.11
C ALA A 113 -15.54 2.83 22.63
N ALA A 114 -14.31 2.52 23.07
CA ALA A 114 -13.67 1.23 22.83
C ALA A 114 -14.51 0.07 23.44
N ALA A 115 -14.97 0.20 24.67
CA ALA A 115 -15.83 -0.79 25.30
C ALA A 115 -17.11 -1.04 24.50
N ARG A 116 -17.84 0.03 24.13
CA ARG A 116 -19.09 -0.05 23.35
C ARG A 116 -18.88 -0.70 21.98
N PHE A 117 -17.78 -0.37 21.29
CA PHE A 117 -17.40 -0.98 20.04
C PHE A 117 -17.15 -2.49 20.21
N LEU A 118 -16.34 -2.88 21.19
CA LEU A 118 -16.01 -4.28 21.45
C LEU A 118 -17.24 -5.08 21.92
N ASP A 119 -18.13 -4.49 22.70
CA ASP A 119 -19.40 -5.13 23.11
C ASP A 119 -20.33 -5.39 21.91
N ARG A 120 -20.20 -4.59 20.83
CA ARG A 120 -20.95 -4.77 19.58
C ARG A 120 -20.32 -5.80 18.67
N VAL A 121 -19.00 -5.73 18.44
CA VAL A 121 -18.27 -6.60 17.51
C VAL A 121 -17.94 -7.95 18.14
N ARG A 122 -17.62 -8.01 19.42
CA ARG A 122 -17.22 -9.20 20.19
C ARG A 122 -16.23 -10.07 19.41
N PRO A 123 -15.11 -9.52 18.95
CA PRO A 123 -14.21 -10.29 18.09
C PRO A 123 -13.51 -11.39 18.90
N ARG A 124 -13.25 -12.52 18.26
CA ARG A 124 -12.38 -13.58 18.81
C ARG A 124 -10.91 -13.26 18.69
N LEU A 125 -10.54 -12.37 17.76
CA LEU A 125 -9.19 -11.90 17.49
C LEU A 125 -9.27 -10.46 16.97
N ALA A 126 -8.39 -9.60 17.48
CA ALA A 126 -8.15 -8.26 16.96
C ALA A 126 -6.80 -8.24 16.23
N VAL A 127 -6.78 -7.80 14.97
CA VAL A 127 -5.58 -7.65 14.15
C VAL A 127 -5.41 -6.16 13.82
N VAL A 128 -4.34 -5.56 14.29
CA VAL A 128 -4.01 -4.15 14.06
C VAL A 128 -2.85 -4.08 13.08
N MET A 129 -3.02 -3.31 12.00
CA MET A 129 -2.00 -3.19 10.97
C MET A 129 -0.90 -2.20 11.34
N GLU A 130 0.32 -2.50 10.93
CA GLU A 130 1.51 -1.67 11.04
C GLU A 130 1.81 -1.22 12.51
N THR A 131 1.68 0.09 12.85
CA THR A 131 2.04 0.59 14.19
C THR A 131 0.91 1.43 14.80
N GLU A 132 -0.33 1.04 14.54
CA GLU A 132 -1.52 1.74 15.07
C GLU A 132 -1.86 1.28 16.49
N LEU A 133 -1.01 1.70 17.44
CA LEU A 133 -1.11 1.34 18.83
C LEU A 133 -2.05 2.29 19.60
N TRP A 134 -3.24 1.80 19.94
CA TRP A 134 -4.30 2.53 20.64
C TRP A 134 -4.44 2.01 22.07
N PRO A 135 -3.90 2.70 23.11
CA PRO A 135 -3.78 2.17 24.47
C PRO A 135 -5.07 1.70 25.12
N ASN A 136 -6.18 2.41 24.89
CA ASN A 136 -7.46 2.02 25.49
C ASN A 136 -8.13 0.88 24.73
N HIS A 137 -8.05 0.84 23.38
CA HIS A 137 -8.57 -0.29 22.61
C HIS A 137 -7.83 -1.59 22.96
N ILE A 138 -6.49 -1.56 23.01
CA ILE A 138 -5.69 -2.72 23.40
C ILE A 138 -6.04 -3.18 24.80
N HIS A 139 -6.10 -2.26 25.77
CA HIS A 139 -6.47 -2.60 27.13
C HIS A 139 -7.89 -3.16 27.25
N GLN A 140 -8.86 -2.60 26.55
CA GLN A 140 -10.23 -3.11 26.56
C GLN A 140 -10.35 -4.50 25.92
N CYS A 141 -9.51 -4.82 24.92
CA CYS A 141 -9.38 -6.17 24.40
C CYS A 141 -8.81 -7.12 25.46
N ALA A 142 -7.70 -6.74 26.10
CA ALA A 142 -7.04 -7.55 27.14
C ALA A 142 -8.00 -7.85 28.32
N GLN A 143 -8.77 -6.87 28.78
CA GLN A 143 -9.77 -7.06 29.83
C GLN A 143 -10.89 -8.04 29.46
N ARG A 144 -11.17 -8.24 28.17
CA ARG A 144 -12.17 -9.17 27.64
C ARG A 144 -11.60 -10.51 27.21
N GLY A 145 -10.28 -10.73 27.43
CA GLY A 145 -9.59 -11.92 26.95
C GLY A 145 -9.52 -12.01 25.43
N ILE A 146 -9.68 -10.90 24.70
CA ILE A 146 -9.58 -10.85 23.24
C ILE A 146 -8.09 -10.72 22.89
N PRO A 147 -7.47 -11.70 22.22
CA PRO A 147 -6.09 -11.60 21.77
C PRO A 147 -5.93 -10.47 20.74
N VAL A 148 -4.83 -9.71 20.86
CA VAL A 148 -4.49 -8.62 19.95
C VAL A 148 -3.19 -8.94 19.24
N ALA A 149 -3.22 -9.00 17.91
CA ALA A 149 -2.05 -9.16 17.07
C ALA A 149 -1.71 -7.83 16.36
N LEU A 150 -0.47 -7.41 16.45
CA LEU A 150 0.08 -6.34 15.63
C LEU A 150 0.69 -6.98 14.37
N ALA A 151 0.03 -6.78 13.24
CA ALA A 151 0.36 -7.43 11.96
C ALA A 151 1.18 -6.51 11.05
N ASN A 152 2.18 -7.05 10.37
CA ASN A 152 3.09 -6.29 9.50
C ASN A 152 3.72 -5.10 10.25
N ALA A 153 4.07 -5.32 11.51
CA ALA A 153 4.50 -4.28 12.45
C ALA A 153 5.78 -3.61 11.96
N ARG A 154 5.78 -2.28 11.99
CA ARG A 154 6.89 -1.45 11.53
C ARG A 154 7.23 -0.41 12.58
N LEU A 155 8.49 -0.32 12.98
CA LEU A 155 8.92 0.62 14.01
C LEU A 155 10.26 1.26 13.66
N SER A 156 10.23 2.48 13.13
CA SER A 156 11.44 3.25 12.86
C SER A 156 12.15 3.66 14.16
N GLU A 157 13.45 3.93 14.10
CA GLU A 157 14.21 4.44 15.26
C GLU A 157 13.63 5.73 15.83
N ARG A 158 13.17 6.62 14.95
CA ARG A 158 12.52 7.88 15.35
C ARG A 158 11.25 7.59 16.16
N SER A 159 10.43 6.68 15.69
CA SER A 159 9.20 6.28 16.39
C SER A 159 9.51 5.57 17.70
N ALA A 160 10.48 4.66 17.72
CA ALA A 160 10.91 3.98 18.94
C ALA A 160 11.38 4.97 20.01
N ARG A 161 12.19 5.96 19.63
CA ARG A 161 12.57 7.07 20.56
C ARG A 161 11.37 7.87 21.05
N GLY A 162 10.34 8.06 20.20
CA GLY A 162 9.08 8.70 20.58
C GLY A 162 8.33 7.88 21.65
N TYR A 163 8.15 6.60 21.43
CA TYR A 163 7.50 5.68 22.38
C TYR A 163 8.27 5.54 23.70
N ALA A 164 9.60 5.49 23.65
CA ALA A 164 10.46 5.41 24.85
C ALA A 164 10.27 6.59 25.81
N ARG A 165 9.96 7.79 25.31
CA ARG A 165 9.65 8.96 26.18
C ARG A 165 8.43 8.73 27.06
N PHE A 166 7.55 7.83 26.66
CA PHE A 166 6.32 7.49 27.40
C PHE A 166 6.32 6.05 27.89
N ALA A 167 7.47 5.53 28.33
CA ALA A 167 7.65 4.12 28.72
C ALA A 167 6.58 3.59 29.69
N ARG A 168 6.11 4.41 30.67
CA ARG A 168 5.03 4.03 31.61
C ARG A 168 3.66 3.83 30.94
N LEU A 169 3.47 4.26 29.69
CA LEU A 169 2.30 4.00 28.87
C LEU A 169 2.59 2.87 27.87
N THR A 170 3.75 2.93 27.23
CA THR A 170 4.12 2.06 26.12
C THR A 170 4.38 0.63 26.57
N ALA A 171 5.18 0.42 27.63
CA ALA A 171 5.55 -0.93 28.04
C ALA A 171 4.35 -1.77 28.51
N PRO A 172 3.43 -1.27 29.38
CA PRO A 172 2.22 -2.01 29.74
C PRO A 172 1.31 -2.29 28.53
N MET A 173 1.17 -1.35 27.59
CA MET A 173 0.38 -1.53 26.38
C MET A 173 0.96 -2.63 25.49
N LEU A 174 2.28 -2.65 25.27
CA LEU A 174 2.94 -3.70 24.47
C LEU A 174 2.88 -5.06 25.15
N ALA A 175 2.91 -5.12 26.50
CA ALA A 175 2.75 -6.36 27.25
C ALA A 175 1.35 -6.98 27.13
N GLU A 176 0.32 -6.21 26.77
CA GLU A 176 -1.04 -6.68 26.50
C GLU A 176 -1.22 -7.28 25.08
N LEU A 177 -0.23 -7.14 24.18
CA LEU A 177 -0.27 -7.76 22.85
C LEU A 177 0.02 -9.26 22.93
N SER A 178 -0.72 -10.04 22.12
CA SER A 178 -0.58 -11.48 22.04
C SER A 178 0.41 -11.93 20.95
N LEU A 179 0.57 -11.10 19.90
CA LEU A 179 1.51 -11.30 18.80
C LEU A 179 1.97 -9.94 18.26
N ILE A 180 3.26 -9.81 17.99
CA ILE A 180 3.86 -8.68 17.29
C ILE A 180 4.64 -9.26 16.10
N ALA A 181 4.00 -9.31 14.93
CA ALA A 181 4.57 -9.80 13.69
C ALA A 181 5.32 -8.67 12.99
N VAL A 182 6.62 -8.60 13.21
CA VAL A 182 7.51 -7.53 12.71
C VAL A 182 8.11 -7.85 11.35
N GLN A 183 8.46 -6.80 10.61
CA GLN A 183 9.05 -6.97 9.28
C GLN A 183 10.53 -7.37 9.35
N THR A 184 11.29 -6.88 10.34
CA THR A 184 12.74 -7.07 10.45
C THR A 184 13.19 -7.42 11.87
N ALA A 185 14.38 -8.05 11.97
CA ALA A 185 15.00 -8.34 13.27
C ALA A 185 15.35 -7.04 14.05
N ALA A 186 15.70 -5.97 13.35
CA ALA A 186 15.99 -4.68 13.97
C ALA A 186 14.73 -4.08 14.64
N GLU A 187 13.56 -4.24 14.02
CA GLU A 187 12.29 -3.82 14.60
C GLU A 187 11.88 -4.69 15.79
N ALA A 188 12.13 -6.01 15.71
CA ALA A 188 11.94 -6.91 16.83
C ALA A 188 12.71 -6.45 18.08
N GLU A 189 13.97 -6.06 17.89
CA GLU A 189 14.81 -5.55 18.99
C GLU A 189 14.27 -4.24 19.55
N ARG A 190 13.81 -3.31 18.69
CA ARG A 190 13.19 -2.07 19.17
C ARG A 190 11.93 -2.31 20.00
N PHE A 191 11.07 -3.27 19.61
CA PHE A 191 9.89 -3.64 20.40
C PHE A 191 10.28 -4.26 21.74
N ARG A 192 11.31 -5.12 21.81
CA ARG A 192 11.84 -5.65 23.09
C ARG A 192 12.32 -4.53 24.02
N GLN A 193 13.09 -3.58 23.48
CA GLN A 193 13.60 -2.44 24.25
C GLN A 193 12.48 -1.54 24.78
N LEU A 194 11.33 -1.51 24.11
CA LEU A 194 10.14 -0.77 24.57
C LEU A 194 9.29 -1.55 25.58
N GLY A 195 9.64 -2.79 25.91
CA GLY A 195 8.97 -3.61 26.92
C GLY A 195 7.96 -4.61 26.38
N ALA A 196 7.99 -4.91 25.08
CA ALA A 196 7.22 -6.02 24.54
C ALA A 196 7.79 -7.35 25.03
N ARG A 197 6.91 -8.33 25.27
CA ARG A 197 7.30 -9.68 25.73
C ARG A 197 7.99 -10.42 24.57
N PRO A 198 9.21 -10.95 24.78
CA PRO A 198 9.97 -11.61 23.70
C PRO A 198 9.21 -12.76 23.02
N GLU A 199 8.43 -13.53 23.77
CA GLU A 199 7.65 -14.66 23.28
C GLU A 199 6.48 -14.28 22.37
N CYS A 200 6.09 -13.01 22.37
CA CYS A 200 5.04 -12.48 21.50
C CYS A 200 5.58 -11.85 20.21
N ILE A 201 6.91 -11.77 20.04
CA ILE A 201 7.54 -11.13 18.88
C ILE A 201 7.99 -12.19 17.88
N GLU A 202 7.48 -12.08 16.65
CA GLU A 202 7.88 -12.93 15.53
C GLU A 202 8.38 -12.08 14.36
N VAL A 203 9.50 -12.45 13.75
CA VAL A 203 9.99 -11.82 12.51
C VAL A 203 9.34 -12.52 11.34
N THR A 204 8.25 -11.96 10.84
CA THR A 204 7.47 -12.53 9.73
C THR A 204 7.91 -12.02 8.36
N GLY A 205 8.58 -10.86 8.29
CA GLY A 205 8.80 -10.13 7.05
C GLY A 205 7.62 -9.21 6.70
N SER A 206 7.73 -8.52 5.57
CA SER A 206 6.67 -7.63 5.10
C SER A 206 5.74 -8.33 4.11
N ILE A 207 4.43 -8.33 4.42
CA ILE A 207 3.39 -8.90 3.54
C ILE A 207 3.31 -8.18 2.19
N LYS A 208 3.95 -7.03 2.03
CA LYS A 208 4.00 -6.30 0.75
C LYS A 208 4.76 -7.05 -0.33
N PHE A 209 5.67 -7.97 0.05
CA PHE A 209 6.42 -8.82 -0.88
C PHE A 209 5.65 -10.05 -1.36
N ASP A 210 4.55 -10.42 -0.70
CA ASP A 210 3.71 -11.56 -1.06
C ASP A 210 2.71 -11.18 -2.17
N LEU A 211 3.25 -10.63 -3.26
CA LEU A 211 2.48 -10.32 -4.46
C LEU A 211 2.28 -11.60 -5.29
N THR A 212 1.03 -11.93 -5.54
CA THR A 212 0.67 -13.00 -6.47
C THR A 212 0.24 -12.38 -7.79
N ILE A 213 0.91 -12.76 -8.88
CA ILE A 213 0.55 -12.38 -10.24
C ILE A 213 -0.35 -13.48 -10.82
N ASP A 214 -1.55 -13.10 -11.23
CA ASP A 214 -2.47 -14.03 -11.90
C ASP A 214 -1.90 -14.43 -13.27
N PRO A 215 -1.67 -15.73 -13.56
CA PRO A 215 -1.23 -16.19 -14.85
C PRO A 215 -2.14 -15.76 -16.02
N ALA A 216 -3.45 -15.65 -15.77
CA ALA A 216 -4.40 -15.17 -16.76
C ALA A 216 -4.14 -13.71 -17.19
N LEU A 217 -3.63 -12.87 -16.26
CA LEU A 217 -3.22 -11.50 -16.57
C LEU A 217 -2.05 -11.48 -17.56
N LEU A 218 -1.06 -12.36 -17.38
CA LEU A 218 0.10 -12.46 -18.25
C LEU A 218 -0.29 -12.94 -19.66
N MET A 219 -1.19 -13.93 -19.76
CA MET A 219 -1.72 -14.41 -21.03
C MET A 219 -2.43 -13.30 -21.79
N ARG A 220 -3.36 -12.60 -21.14
CA ARG A 220 -4.08 -11.45 -21.73
C ARG A 220 -3.12 -10.34 -22.20
N ALA A 221 -2.07 -10.06 -21.44
CA ALA A 221 -1.07 -9.07 -21.82
C ALA A 221 -0.29 -9.49 -23.07
N SER A 222 0.09 -10.77 -23.16
CA SER A 222 0.75 -11.34 -24.32
C SER A 222 -0.15 -11.31 -25.57
N GLU A 223 -1.42 -11.67 -25.43
CA GLU A 223 -2.41 -11.62 -26.52
C GLU A 223 -2.60 -10.19 -27.04
N LEU A 224 -2.69 -9.20 -26.14
CA LEU A 224 -2.85 -7.80 -26.54
C LEU A 224 -1.58 -7.27 -27.25
N ARG A 225 -0.38 -7.64 -26.78
CA ARG A 225 0.88 -7.31 -27.50
C ARG A 225 0.91 -7.91 -28.91
N ALA A 226 0.45 -9.15 -29.06
CA ALA A 226 0.36 -9.80 -30.36
C ALA A 226 -0.63 -9.08 -31.31
N GLN A 227 -1.79 -8.67 -30.80
CA GLN A 227 -2.77 -7.88 -31.57
C GLN A 227 -2.21 -6.53 -32.06
N TRP A 228 -1.31 -5.92 -31.28
CA TRP A 228 -0.65 -4.67 -31.68
C TRP A 228 0.53 -4.89 -32.66
N ASN A 229 0.82 -6.12 -33.04
CA ASN A 229 2.04 -6.49 -33.81
C ASN A 229 3.31 -6.00 -33.08
N ALA A 230 3.26 -5.99 -31.71
CA ALA A 230 4.27 -5.39 -30.87
C ALA A 230 5.22 -6.43 -30.21
N ALA A 231 5.35 -7.63 -30.80
CA ALA A 231 6.19 -8.69 -30.24
C ALA A 231 7.66 -8.27 -30.09
N GLN A 232 8.18 -7.49 -31.06
CA GLN A 232 9.55 -6.97 -31.04
C GLN A 232 9.63 -5.45 -30.83
N ARG A 233 8.49 -4.79 -30.63
CA ARG A 233 8.42 -3.36 -30.41
C ARG A 233 8.84 -3.05 -28.97
N PRO A 234 9.81 -2.14 -28.74
CA PRO A 234 10.15 -1.70 -27.37
C PRO A 234 8.97 -1.01 -26.70
N LEU A 235 8.51 -1.54 -25.57
CA LEU A 235 7.44 -0.96 -24.75
C LEU A 235 8.00 -0.60 -23.38
N TRP A 236 7.89 0.65 -22.99
CA TRP A 236 8.16 1.03 -21.60
C TRP A 236 6.96 1.75 -20.98
N ILE A 237 6.82 1.65 -19.68
CA ILE A 237 5.71 2.25 -18.94
C ILE A 237 6.23 3.28 -17.95
N ALA A 238 5.57 4.43 -17.91
CA ALA A 238 5.69 5.41 -16.83
C ALA A 238 4.40 5.39 -16.03
N ALA A 239 4.46 4.76 -14.86
CA ALA A 239 3.29 4.40 -14.07
C ALA A 239 3.11 5.28 -12.85
N SER A 240 1.87 5.62 -12.55
CA SER A 240 1.49 6.41 -11.36
C SER A 240 2.13 7.80 -11.33
N THR A 241 2.14 8.49 -12.48
CA THR A 241 2.78 9.79 -12.62
C THR A 241 1.98 10.91 -11.96
N HIS A 242 2.68 11.93 -11.50
CA HIS A 242 2.14 13.15 -10.90
C HIS A 242 2.42 14.38 -11.77
N ALA A 243 1.76 15.49 -11.43
CA ALA A 243 2.03 16.77 -12.12
C ALA A 243 3.50 17.18 -12.01
N GLY A 244 4.10 17.56 -13.11
CA GLY A 244 5.52 17.90 -13.24
C GLY A 244 6.41 16.72 -13.63
N GLU A 245 5.92 15.47 -13.61
CA GLU A 245 6.65 14.31 -14.09
C GLU A 245 6.36 14.00 -15.57
N ASP A 246 5.12 14.23 -16.02
CA ASP A 246 4.71 13.85 -17.38
C ASP A 246 5.51 14.59 -18.44
N GLU A 247 5.86 15.85 -18.21
CA GLU A 247 6.68 16.66 -19.09
C GLU A 247 8.10 16.09 -19.21
N ILE A 248 8.69 15.67 -18.10
CA ILE A 248 10.01 15.04 -18.04
C ILE A 248 9.98 13.70 -18.78
N ILE A 249 8.95 12.89 -18.55
CA ILE A 249 8.76 11.59 -19.17
C ILE A 249 8.59 11.70 -20.69
N LEU A 250 7.77 12.66 -21.14
CA LEU A 250 7.57 12.90 -22.58
C LEU A 250 8.84 13.43 -23.25
N ALA A 251 9.64 14.26 -22.55
CA ALA A 251 10.93 14.70 -23.05
C ALA A 251 11.91 13.53 -23.20
N ALA A 252 12.00 12.64 -22.22
CA ALA A 252 12.77 11.41 -22.28
C ALA A 252 12.32 10.49 -23.42
N HIS A 253 11.00 10.34 -23.60
CA HIS A 253 10.46 9.51 -24.68
C HIS A 253 10.79 10.08 -26.06
N ARG A 254 10.78 11.39 -26.23
CA ARG A 254 11.20 12.03 -27.48
C ARG A 254 12.64 11.74 -27.83
N GLN A 255 13.55 11.77 -26.86
CA GLN A 255 14.94 11.39 -27.07
C GLN A 255 15.07 9.92 -27.46
N LEU A 256 14.30 9.05 -26.77
CA LEU A 256 14.30 7.62 -27.03
C LEU A 256 13.85 7.30 -28.46
N LEU A 257 12.85 8.01 -29.01
CA LEU A 257 12.35 7.83 -30.36
C LEU A 257 13.39 8.12 -31.45
N VAL A 258 14.44 8.87 -31.16
CA VAL A 258 15.56 9.10 -32.10
C VAL A 258 16.34 7.79 -32.33
N GLN A 259 16.55 7.00 -31.29
CA GLN A 259 17.27 5.73 -31.31
C GLN A 259 16.33 4.54 -31.61
N HIS A 260 15.10 4.61 -31.14
CA HIS A 260 14.07 3.58 -31.23
C HIS A 260 12.77 4.16 -31.83
N PRO A 261 12.69 4.44 -33.12
CA PRO A 261 11.54 5.14 -33.73
C PRO A 261 10.19 4.42 -33.55
N GLN A 262 10.22 3.13 -33.23
CA GLN A 262 9.01 2.33 -32.96
C GLN A 262 8.68 2.18 -31.50
N ALA A 263 9.46 2.78 -30.57
CA ALA A 263 9.18 2.65 -29.14
C ALA A 263 7.77 3.15 -28.78
N LEU A 264 7.11 2.47 -27.86
CA LEU A 264 5.81 2.85 -27.34
C LEU A 264 5.95 3.16 -25.82
N LEU A 265 5.50 4.35 -25.44
CA LEU A 265 5.32 4.71 -24.04
C LEU A 265 3.89 4.39 -23.60
N ILE A 266 3.74 3.67 -22.49
CA ILE A 266 2.48 3.56 -21.76
C ILE A 266 2.56 4.58 -20.60
N LEU A 267 1.78 5.67 -20.67
CA LEU A 267 1.78 6.74 -19.66
C LEU A 267 0.54 6.65 -18.79
N VAL A 268 0.72 6.37 -17.49
CA VAL A 268 -0.38 6.10 -16.56
C VAL A 268 -0.40 7.12 -15.42
N PRO A 269 -1.24 8.15 -15.49
CA PRO A 269 -1.39 9.12 -14.40
C PRO A 269 -1.99 8.50 -13.15
N ARG A 270 -1.52 8.92 -11.97
CA ARG A 270 -1.96 8.37 -10.68
C ARG A 270 -3.42 8.69 -10.34
N HIS A 271 -3.91 9.85 -10.77
CA HIS A 271 -5.20 10.40 -10.39
C HIS A 271 -6.13 10.55 -11.58
N PRO A 272 -7.38 10.03 -11.51
CA PRO A 272 -8.32 10.09 -12.62
C PRO A 272 -8.61 11.50 -13.14
N GLU A 273 -8.63 12.50 -12.26
CA GLU A 273 -8.82 13.92 -12.60
C GLU A 273 -7.74 14.45 -13.54
N ARG A 274 -6.59 13.77 -13.65
CA ARG A 274 -5.49 14.15 -14.53
C ARG A 274 -5.53 13.48 -15.91
N PHE A 275 -6.38 12.50 -16.12
CA PHE A 275 -6.40 11.74 -17.39
C PHE A 275 -6.56 12.64 -18.60
N GLY A 276 -7.54 13.54 -18.56
CA GLY A 276 -7.79 14.48 -19.66
C GLY A 276 -6.64 15.45 -19.93
N SER A 277 -6.04 16.00 -18.86
CA SER A 277 -4.92 16.94 -18.99
C SER A 277 -3.65 16.29 -19.54
N VAL A 278 -3.39 15.02 -19.19
CA VAL A 278 -2.22 14.28 -19.69
C VAL A 278 -2.40 13.91 -21.18
N VAL A 279 -3.61 13.52 -21.59
CA VAL A 279 -3.90 13.33 -23.02
C VAL A 279 -3.64 14.60 -23.83
N GLU A 280 -4.11 15.75 -23.33
CA GLU A 280 -3.90 17.03 -23.99
C GLU A 280 -2.41 17.43 -23.99
N LEU A 281 -1.67 17.11 -22.94
CA LEU A 281 -0.22 17.31 -22.87
C LEU A 281 0.51 16.50 -23.95
N CYS A 282 0.17 15.21 -24.14
CA CYS A 282 0.73 14.38 -25.21
C CYS A 282 0.48 14.99 -26.60
N ARG A 283 -0.75 15.45 -26.87
CA ARG A 283 -1.12 16.07 -28.13
C ARG A 283 -0.36 17.38 -28.38
N LYS A 284 -0.29 18.27 -27.36
CA LYS A 284 0.48 19.52 -27.45
C LYS A 284 1.96 19.28 -27.66
N ALA A 285 2.48 18.22 -27.07
CA ALA A 285 3.85 17.78 -27.29
C ALA A 285 4.05 17.15 -28.68
N GLY A 286 2.99 16.98 -29.49
CA GLY A 286 3.07 16.44 -30.87
C GLY A 286 3.19 14.95 -30.97
N PHE A 287 2.87 14.18 -29.90
CA PHE A 287 2.89 12.73 -29.95
C PHE A 287 1.59 12.15 -30.56
N ALA A 288 1.74 11.12 -31.39
CA ALA A 288 0.64 10.27 -31.83
C ALA A 288 0.15 9.42 -30.63
N SER A 289 -0.88 9.94 -29.94
CA SER A 289 -1.35 9.34 -28.69
C SER A 289 -2.76 8.77 -28.80
N VAL A 290 -3.01 7.64 -28.13
CA VAL A 290 -4.31 6.96 -28.03
C VAL A 290 -4.67 6.74 -26.56
N ARG A 291 -5.98 6.55 -26.28
CA ARG A 291 -6.50 6.34 -24.93
C ARG A 291 -6.93 4.90 -24.71
N ARG A 292 -6.51 4.33 -23.58
CA ARG A 292 -6.91 2.99 -23.17
C ARG A 292 -8.41 2.86 -22.93
N SER A 293 -9.03 3.86 -22.27
CA SER A 293 -10.46 3.86 -21.95
C SER A 293 -11.38 3.90 -23.17
N GLN A 294 -10.91 4.40 -24.29
CA GLN A 294 -11.69 4.52 -25.52
C GLN A 294 -11.54 3.29 -26.45
N GLY A 295 -10.69 2.33 -26.06
CA GLY A 295 -10.45 1.16 -26.91
C GLY A 295 -9.81 1.48 -28.26
N GLU A 296 -9.15 2.64 -28.37
CA GLU A 296 -8.47 3.06 -29.60
C GLU A 296 -7.37 2.07 -29.97
N ALA A 297 -7.24 1.79 -31.26
CA ALA A 297 -6.26 0.86 -31.73
C ALA A 297 -4.84 1.40 -31.60
N VAL A 298 -3.97 0.63 -30.97
CA VAL A 298 -2.53 0.89 -30.97
C VAL A 298 -1.95 0.39 -32.30
N THR A 299 -1.42 1.32 -33.09
CA THR A 299 -0.81 1.04 -34.39
C THR A 299 0.70 1.23 -34.38
N ALA A 300 1.39 0.95 -35.46
CA ALA A 300 2.82 1.20 -35.58
C ALA A 300 3.18 2.71 -35.43
N GLN A 301 2.24 3.59 -35.74
CA GLN A 301 2.40 5.05 -35.64
C GLN A 301 2.09 5.59 -34.24
N THR A 302 1.43 4.82 -33.36
CA THR A 302 1.13 5.25 -32.00
C THR A 302 2.43 5.36 -31.19
N GLU A 303 2.73 6.52 -30.63
CA GLU A 303 3.93 6.75 -29.83
C GLU A 303 3.63 6.69 -28.33
N VAL A 304 2.41 7.09 -27.93
CA VAL A 304 1.98 7.09 -26.51
C VAL A 304 0.61 6.44 -26.36
N LEU A 305 0.52 5.47 -25.47
CA LEU A 305 -0.75 4.95 -24.94
C LEU A 305 -0.99 5.56 -23.57
N VAL A 306 -2.02 6.39 -23.44
CA VAL A 306 -2.43 6.90 -22.13
C VAL A 306 -3.28 5.85 -21.43
N GLY A 307 -2.78 5.33 -20.31
CA GLY A 307 -3.47 4.36 -19.45
C GLY A 307 -4.43 5.08 -18.49
N ASP A 308 -5.56 5.50 -19.00
CA ASP A 308 -6.60 6.27 -18.32
C ASP A 308 -7.73 5.40 -17.77
N THR A 309 -7.38 4.22 -17.26
CA THR A 309 -8.29 3.25 -16.64
C THR A 309 -7.88 2.97 -15.21
N MET A 310 -8.87 2.67 -14.35
CA MET A 310 -8.60 2.31 -12.95
C MET A 310 -8.57 0.78 -12.79
N GLY A 311 -7.62 0.30 -11.97
CA GLY A 311 -7.52 -1.12 -11.63
C GLY A 311 -6.75 -1.98 -12.63
N GLU A 312 -6.25 -1.42 -13.75
CA GLU A 312 -5.50 -2.13 -14.78
C GLU A 312 -3.97 -2.00 -14.67
N LEU A 313 -3.43 -1.38 -13.62
CA LEU A 313 -2.00 -1.04 -13.55
C LEU A 313 -1.08 -2.25 -13.69
N LEU A 314 -1.37 -3.37 -12.99
CA LEU A 314 -0.59 -4.60 -13.11
C LEU A 314 -0.62 -5.17 -14.56
N PHE A 315 -1.77 -5.06 -15.21
CA PHE A 315 -1.92 -5.47 -16.59
C PHE A 315 -1.09 -4.59 -17.55
N LEU A 316 -1.09 -3.28 -17.31
CA LEU A 316 -0.28 -2.34 -18.11
C LEU A 316 1.23 -2.54 -17.86
N TYR A 317 1.65 -2.84 -16.63
CA TYR A 317 3.03 -3.27 -16.36
C TYR A 317 3.40 -4.56 -17.09
N ALA A 318 2.48 -5.53 -17.17
CA ALA A 318 2.75 -6.79 -17.86
C ALA A 318 3.02 -6.60 -19.36
N LEU A 319 2.40 -5.59 -19.98
CA LEU A 319 2.63 -5.23 -21.39
C LEU A 319 4.04 -4.66 -21.64
N ALA A 320 4.64 -3.96 -20.66
CA ALA A 320 5.89 -3.26 -20.85
C ALA A 320 7.12 -4.17 -20.69
N ASP A 321 8.26 -3.74 -21.26
CA ASP A 321 9.57 -4.37 -21.08
C ASP A 321 10.35 -3.74 -19.92
N ILE A 322 10.14 -2.43 -19.67
CA ILE A 322 10.82 -1.61 -18.65
C ILE A 322 9.77 -0.76 -17.95
N ALA A 323 9.94 -0.54 -16.65
CA ALA A 323 8.99 0.22 -15.84
C ALA A 323 9.66 1.38 -15.12
N PHE A 324 9.15 2.60 -15.34
CA PHE A 324 9.38 3.76 -14.50
C PHE A 324 8.22 3.92 -13.53
N VAL A 325 8.51 4.12 -12.24
CA VAL A 325 7.52 4.30 -11.17
C VAL A 325 7.52 5.76 -10.71
N GLY A 326 6.43 6.45 -10.97
CA GLY A 326 6.25 7.89 -10.72
C GLY A 326 5.98 8.25 -9.26
N GLY A 327 5.66 9.54 -9.03
CA GLY A 327 5.64 10.17 -7.71
C GLY A 327 7.03 10.29 -7.11
N SER A 328 8.06 10.13 -7.92
CA SER A 328 9.44 9.96 -7.52
C SER A 328 10.40 11.00 -8.10
N LEU A 329 10.12 11.60 -9.26
CA LEU A 329 10.85 12.78 -9.76
C LEU A 329 10.37 14.06 -9.09
N VAL A 330 9.17 14.05 -8.55
CA VAL A 330 8.60 15.11 -7.71
C VAL A 330 8.49 14.61 -6.26
N PRO A 331 8.49 15.49 -5.22
CA PRO A 331 8.58 15.06 -3.81
C PRO A 331 7.26 14.51 -3.26
N ASN A 332 6.67 13.52 -3.93
CA ASN A 332 5.47 12.80 -3.49
C ASN A 332 5.75 11.48 -2.75
N GLY A 333 7.03 11.02 -2.75
CA GLY A 333 7.46 9.87 -1.97
C GLY A 333 7.42 8.54 -2.69
N GLY A 334 7.17 8.53 -4.00
CA GLY A 334 7.15 7.35 -4.85
C GLY A 334 5.89 6.49 -4.72
N HIS A 335 5.81 5.46 -5.55
CA HIS A 335 4.76 4.45 -5.54
C HIS A 335 5.35 3.05 -5.41
N ASN A 336 4.52 2.00 -5.52
CA ASN A 336 4.89 0.62 -5.27
C ASN A 336 5.89 0.10 -6.33
N LEU A 337 7.14 -0.12 -5.92
CA LEU A 337 8.21 -0.65 -6.76
C LEU A 337 8.14 -2.18 -6.93
N LEU A 338 7.39 -2.87 -6.05
CA LEU A 338 7.31 -4.33 -6.05
C LEU A 338 6.42 -4.87 -7.18
N GLU A 339 5.43 -4.10 -7.63
CA GLU A 339 4.53 -4.52 -8.71
C GLU A 339 5.29 -4.77 -10.03
N PRO A 340 6.10 -3.84 -10.57
CA PRO A 340 6.89 -4.11 -11.76
C PRO A 340 8.00 -5.14 -11.50
N ALA A 341 8.62 -5.15 -10.31
CA ALA A 341 9.63 -6.15 -9.95
C ALA A 341 9.05 -7.58 -9.94
N ALA A 342 7.83 -7.79 -9.42
CA ALA A 342 7.13 -9.06 -9.43
C ALA A 342 6.79 -9.55 -10.84
N LEU A 343 6.59 -8.64 -11.78
CA LEU A 343 6.40 -8.93 -13.20
C LEU A 343 7.73 -9.11 -13.94
N GLY A 344 8.85 -9.15 -13.24
CA GLY A 344 10.18 -9.30 -13.83
C GLY A 344 10.53 -8.15 -14.75
N LYS A 345 10.22 -6.90 -14.40
CA LYS A 345 10.59 -5.72 -15.19
C LYS A 345 11.80 -5.03 -14.55
N PRO A 346 12.79 -4.52 -15.31
CA PRO A 346 13.73 -3.54 -14.82
C PRO A 346 12.96 -2.34 -14.27
N VAL A 347 13.32 -1.91 -13.05
CA VAL A 347 12.61 -0.83 -12.34
C VAL A 347 13.44 0.44 -12.34
N ILE A 348 12.81 1.55 -12.72
CA ILE A 348 13.38 2.89 -12.71
C ILE A 348 12.50 3.78 -11.84
N SER A 349 13.09 4.69 -11.09
CA SER A 349 12.36 5.72 -10.34
C SER A 349 13.16 7.01 -10.21
N GLY A 350 12.52 8.08 -9.74
CA GLY A 350 13.22 9.28 -9.27
C GLY A 350 13.74 9.12 -7.84
N PRO A 351 14.43 10.15 -7.28
CA PRO A 351 15.10 10.06 -5.98
C PRO A 351 14.14 10.20 -4.77
N HIS A 352 12.91 10.64 -4.99
CA HIS A 352 11.96 10.87 -3.90
C HIS A 352 11.16 9.62 -3.55
N LEU A 353 11.73 8.72 -2.73
CA LEU A 353 11.16 7.41 -2.38
C LEU A 353 10.87 7.26 -0.87
N PHE A 354 10.58 8.36 -0.15
CA PHE A 354 10.45 8.33 1.31
C PHE A 354 9.29 7.48 1.83
N ASN A 355 8.29 7.13 1.00
CA ASN A 355 7.22 6.19 1.36
C ASN A 355 7.66 4.72 1.22
N PHE A 356 8.75 4.45 0.47
CA PHE A 356 9.21 3.11 0.09
C PHE A 356 10.71 2.90 0.36
N LEU A 357 11.31 3.63 1.30
CA LEU A 357 12.76 3.67 1.56
C LEU A 357 13.39 2.27 1.69
N GLU A 358 12.76 1.38 2.46
CA GLU A 358 13.28 0.05 2.72
C GLU A 358 13.23 -0.83 1.46
N ILE A 359 12.10 -0.82 0.74
CA ILE A 359 11.94 -1.55 -0.51
C ILE A 359 12.92 -1.03 -1.57
N ALA A 360 13.04 0.30 -1.68
CA ALA A 360 13.96 0.94 -2.61
C ALA A 360 15.42 0.58 -2.31
N ALA A 361 15.81 0.56 -1.02
CA ALA A 361 17.16 0.16 -0.62
C ALA A 361 17.45 -1.29 -1.03
N GLN A 362 16.55 -2.24 -0.71
CA GLN A 362 16.73 -3.65 -1.07
C GLN A 362 16.83 -3.85 -2.59
N LEU A 363 15.97 -3.19 -3.38
CA LEU A 363 16.00 -3.29 -4.85
C LEU A 363 17.26 -2.63 -5.44
N ARG A 364 17.70 -1.50 -4.87
CA ARG A 364 18.92 -0.81 -5.28
C ARG A 364 20.17 -1.65 -5.00
N ASP A 365 20.30 -2.15 -3.78
CA ASP A 365 21.45 -2.95 -3.34
C ASP A 365 21.57 -4.25 -4.14
N ALA A 366 20.43 -4.83 -4.55
CA ALA A 366 20.39 -5.98 -5.44
C ALA A 366 20.67 -5.63 -6.93
N GLY A 367 20.69 -4.35 -7.32
CA GLY A 367 20.85 -3.94 -8.72
C GLY A 367 19.58 -3.98 -9.56
N ALA A 368 18.41 -4.12 -8.91
CA ALA A 368 17.08 -4.17 -9.55
C ALA A 368 16.44 -2.80 -9.79
N LEU A 369 16.89 -1.76 -9.04
CA LEU A 369 16.37 -0.39 -9.15
C LEU A 369 17.45 0.55 -9.70
N ARG A 370 17.06 1.38 -10.67
CA ARG A 370 17.84 2.53 -11.14
C ARG A 370 17.12 3.82 -10.79
N GLU A 371 17.85 4.76 -10.15
CA GLU A 371 17.32 6.09 -9.86
C GLU A 371 17.83 7.08 -10.92
N VAL A 372 16.96 8.01 -11.31
CA VAL A 372 17.20 9.05 -12.30
C VAL A 372 16.66 10.38 -11.80
N VAL A 373 17.25 11.49 -12.21
CA VAL A 373 16.87 12.81 -11.71
C VAL A 373 16.18 13.70 -12.75
N ASP A 374 16.35 13.40 -14.04
CA ASP A 374 15.81 14.19 -15.14
C ASP A 374 15.48 13.35 -16.39
N ALA A 375 15.09 14.05 -17.47
CA ALA A 375 14.72 13.42 -18.73
C ALA A 375 15.91 12.74 -19.44
N ASP A 376 17.11 13.32 -19.36
CA ASP A 376 18.29 12.83 -20.05
C ASP A 376 18.77 11.51 -19.42
N GLU A 377 18.84 11.45 -18.10
CA GLU A 377 19.14 10.22 -17.36
C GLU A 377 18.08 9.14 -17.58
N LEU A 378 16.78 9.52 -17.58
CA LEU A 378 15.69 8.57 -17.82
C LEU A 378 15.80 7.96 -19.23
N ALA A 379 15.99 8.78 -20.24
CA ALA A 379 16.17 8.31 -21.61
C ALA A 379 17.40 7.39 -21.74
N ALA A 380 18.53 7.77 -21.16
CA ALA A 380 19.76 6.98 -21.21
C ALA A 380 19.62 5.63 -20.49
N VAL A 381 18.92 5.58 -19.34
CA VAL A 381 18.70 4.32 -18.61
C VAL A 381 17.74 3.40 -19.36
N VAL A 382 16.65 3.93 -19.94
CA VAL A 382 15.70 3.13 -20.74
C VAL A 382 16.42 2.60 -21.99
N ASP A 383 17.15 3.46 -22.72
CA ASP A 383 17.95 3.07 -23.90
C ASP A 383 18.96 1.96 -23.53
N GLY A 384 19.69 2.14 -22.43
CA GLY A 384 20.67 1.14 -21.98
C GLY A 384 20.05 -0.24 -21.67
N PHE A 385 18.81 -0.31 -21.20
CA PHE A 385 18.10 -1.59 -21.02
C PHE A 385 17.60 -2.17 -22.34
N LEU A 386 17.27 -1.33 -23.32
CA LEU A 386 16.83 -1.79 -24.65
C LEU A 386 18.00 -2.30 -25.50
N GLN A 387 19.17 -1.67 -25.39
CA GLN A 387 20.36 -2.04 -26.14
C GLN A 387 21.13 -3.21 -25.53
N ASP A 388 21.02 -3.43 -24.20
CA ASP A 388 21.71 -4.51 -23.49
C ASP A 388 20.73 -5.49 -22.84
N PRO A 389 20.29 -6.55 -23.57
CA PRO A 389 19.40 -7.58 -23.04
C PRO A 389 19.97 -8.32 -21.82
N ILE A 390 21.31 -8.43 -21.68
CA ILE A 390 21.97 -9.10 -20.56
C ILE A 390 21.77 -8.25 -19.29
N ARG A 391 22.04 -6.95 -19.37
CA ARG A 391 21.81 -6.02 -18.26
C ARG A 391 20.34 -5.99 -17.86
N ALA A 392 19.42 -5.98 -18.82
CA ALA A 392 17.99 -6.04 -18.54
C ALA A 392 17.62 -7.36 -17.84
N ALA A 393 18.13 -8.50 -18.28
CA ALA A 393 17.91 -9.80 -17.67
C ALA A 393 18.46 -9.88 -16.25
N GLN A 394 19.64 -9.33 -16.00
CA GLN A 394 20.24 -9.24 -14.65
C GLN A 394 19.38 -8.42 -13.70
N SER A 395 18.91 -7.24 -14.14
CA SER A 395 18.03 -6.39 -13.33
C SER A 395 16.70 -7.08 -13.00
N ARG A 396 16.12 -7.80 -13.98
CA ARG A 396 14.89 -8.61 -13.80
C ARG A 396 15.11 -9.72 -12.75
N ALA A 397 16.18 -10.50 -12.91
CA ALA A 397 16.52 -11.59 -12.00
C ALA A 397 16.77 -11.08 -10.57
N ALA A 398 17.45 -9.94 -10.43
CA ALA A 398 17.69 -9.29 -9.14
C ALA A 398 16.36 -8.88 -8.46
N GLY A 399 15.44 -8.27 -9.19
CA GLY A 399 14.12 -7.91 -8.67
C GLY A 399 13.31 -9.12 -8.19
N LEU A 400 13.26 -10.17 -9.00
CA LEU A 400 12.59 -11.42 -8.65
C LEU A 400 13.25 -12.10 -7.43
N SER A 401 14.58 -12.05 -7.33
CA SER A 401 15.31 -12.58 -6.17
C SER A 401 14.97 -11.83 -4.88
N VAL A 402 14.88 -10.50 -4.92
CA VAL A 402 14.47 -9.70 -3.76
C VAL A 402 13.07 -10.09 -3.31
N LEU A 403 12.11 -10.27 -4.24
CA LEU A 403 10.79 -10.75 -3.87
C LEU A 403 10.84 -12.16 -3.27
N ALA A 404 11.49 -13.12 -3.93
CA ALA A 404 11.57 -14.50 -3.48
C ALA A 404 12.17 -14.63 -2.07
N ASN A 405 13.22 -13.86 -1.77
CA ASN A 405 13.88 -13.86 -0.47
C ASN A 405 13.01 -13.27 0.66
N ASN A 406 12.01 -12.46 0.32
CA ASN A 406 11.10 -11.81 1.27
C ASN A 406 9.68 -12.41 1.29
N GLN A 407 9.37 -13.38 0.42
CA GLN A 407 8.08 -14.06 0.37
C GLN A 407 7.79 -14.92 1.60
N GLY A 408 6.51 -15.28 1.78
CA GLY A 408 6.02 -16.12 2.86
C GLY A 408 5.69 -15.35 4.14
N ALA A 409 5.82 -14.02 4.15
CA ALA A 409 5.46 -13.19 5.29
C ALA A 409 3.98 -13.34 5.66
N LEU A 410 3.10 -13.36 4.67
CA LEU A 410 1.66 -13.56 4.86
C LEU A 410 1.35 -14.92 5.48
N GLN A 411 2.01 -15.99 5.05
CA GLN A 411 1.79 -17.33 5.60
C GLN A 411 2.31 -17.45 7.03
N ARG A 412 3.49 -16.89 7.34
CA ARG A 412 4.00 -16.83 8.71
C ARG A 412 3.07 -16.06 9.63
N LEU A 413 2.61 -14.88 9.18
CA LEU A 413 1.62 -14.08 9.91
C LEU A 413 0.33 -14.86 10.15
N LEU A 414 -0.24 -15.49 9.12
CA LEU A 414 -1.46 -16.29 9.23
C LEU A 414 -1.28 -17.44 10.22
N SER A 415 -0.14 -18.13 10.21
CA SER A 415 0.14 -19.19 11.18
C SER A 415 0.12 -18.68 12.63
N GLY A 416 0.71 -17.52 12.90
CA GLY A 416 0.66 -16.88 14.21
C GLY A 416 -0.78 -16.48 14.62
N LEU A 417 -1.58 -15.96 13.68
CA LEU A 417 -2.98 -15.59 13.94
C LEU A 417 -3.86 -16.81 14.22
N GLU A 418 -3.67 -17.90 13.46
CA GLU A 418 -4.39 -19.16 13.67
C GLU A 418 -4.10 -19.77 15.05
N ALA A 419 -2.85 -19.71 15.50
CA ALA A 419 -2.48 -20.16 16.85
C ALA A 419 -3.18 -19.36 17.96
N LEU A 420 -3.49 -18.07 17.72
CA LEU A 420 -4.27 -17.26 18.65
C LEU A 420 -5.77 -17.57 18.63
N LEU A 421 -6.32 -17.95 17.47
CA LEU A 421 -7.74 -18.32 17.32
C LEU A 421 -8.08 -19.69 17.92
N GLN A 422 -7.08 -20.56 18.08
CA GLN A 422 -7.23 -21.92 18.65
C GLN A 422 -7.12 -21.93 20.19
N ARG A 423 -6.65 -20.87 20.81
CA ARG A 423 -6.60 -20.67 22.28
C ARG A 423 -7.96 -20.26 22.82
#